data_9e74d8d1c0c0a9746368aaf01b2d51d9
#
_entry.id   9e74d8d1c0c0a9746368aaf01b2d51d9
#
_cell.length_a   1.000
_cell.length_b   1.000
_cell.length_c   1.000
_cell.angle_alpha   90.00
_cell.angle_beta   90.00
_cell.angle_gamma   90.00
#
_symmetry.space_group_name_H-M   'P 1'
#
loop_
_entity.id
_entity.type
_entity.pdbx_description
1 polymer ?
#
loop_
_entity_poly.entity_id
_entity_poly.type
_entity_poly.pdbx_seq_one_letter_code
_entity_poly.pdbx_strand_id
1 'polypeptide(L)'
;AASWDERKRMFDLPHSSWDDYDKSLISAGGGVFSRKSKSIPLSAEVREALGIGLEEMDPDSLISAILWAKVDLLWFGGIGTYVKASSENNADVGDPANDALRVSANEVGARVIGEGANLGVTQAARIEFAARGGRINADFIDNSAGVDCSDNEVNIKIALAAAKRAGVLSEEQRVELLRDMTDEVAHLVLEDNRLQALALSIAERGGAAAIPAQVRLIETLEEGGNLDRKTEGLADNEALARREQDGRGLARPELAVLLSSGKLVLQDAIEKSALASDASLQALLLASFPQPMQERFAAFIEGHRLAPQIVATKLANRIVNRLGIVHPFELAEEEGAELAQVAAAFALAVQLFDLDALWARLETAPMSEEARLALFSKAAGAVRSELSR
;
A
#
# COMPACT_ATOMS: atom_id res chain seq x y z
N ALA A 1 -28.55 0.17 13.01
CA ALA A 1 -28.85 1.60 12.97
C ALA A 1 -28.13 2.30 14.14
N ALA A 2 -28.60 2.18 15.39
CA ALA A 2 -28.06 2.94 16.53
C ALA A 2 -26.54 2.83 16.72
N SER A 3 -25.96 1.64 16.61
CA SER A 3 -24.51 1.45 16.70
C SER A 3 -23.71 2.10 15.55
N TRP A 4 -24.31 2.22 14.37
CA TRP A 4 -23.72 2.95 13.25
C TRP A 4 -23.77 4.47 13.49
N ASP A 5 -24.93 4.95 13.92
CA ASP A 5 -25.15 6.38 14.18
C ASP A 5 -24.19 6.88 15.27
N GLU A 6 -23.95 6.07 16.31
CA GLU A 6 -23.00 6.40 17.37
C GLU A 6 -21.55 6.43 16.85
N ARG A 7 -21.13 5.45 16.04
CA ARG A 7 -19.79 5.47 15.45
C ARG A 7 -19.61 6.68 14.52
N LYS A 8 -20.63 7.02 13.74
CA LYS A 8 -20.63 8.23 12.91
C LYS A 8 -20.51 9.50 13.77
N ARG A 9 -21.27 9.59 14.87
CA ARG A 9 -21.15 10.69 15.83
C ARG A 9 -19.71 10.84 16.35
N MET A 10 -19.10 9.73 16.76
CA MET A 10 -17.71 9.72 17.23
C MET A 10 -16.71 10.11 16.15
N PHE A 11 -16.92 9.67 14.91
CA PHE A 11 -16.08 10.04 13.76
C PHE A 11 -16.15 11.53 13.44
N ASP A 12 -17.33 12.15 13.61
CA ASP A 12 -17.54 13.59 13.37
C ASP A 12 -16.96 14.47 14.51
N LEU A 13 -16.50 13.88 15.63
CA LEU A 13 -15.84 14.63 16.71
C LEU A 13 -14.40 15.00 16.31
N PRO A 14 -13.90 16.19 16.69
CA PRO A 14 -12.52 16.60 16.45
C PRO A 14 -11.48 15.62 17.02
N HIS A 15 -11.79 15.08 18.19
CA HIS A 15 -11.03 14.03 18.90
C HIS A 15 -12.02 13.09 19.55
N SER A 16 -11.81 11.79 19.42
CA SER A 16 -12.63 10.77 20.09
C SER A 16 -11.80 9.57 20.49
N SER A 17 -12.22 8.91 21.57
CA SER A 17 -11.71 7.62 22.02
C SER A 17 -12.88 6.68 22.26
N TRP A 18 -12.63 5.40 22.47
CA TRP A 18 -13.69 4.46 22.81
C TRP A 18 -14.37 4.78 24.15
N ASP A 19 -13.74 5.57 25.02
CA ASP A 19 -14.37 6.04 26.27
C ASP A 19 -15.52 7.02 26.02
N ASP A 20 -15.55 7.68 24.86
CA ASP A 20 -16.60 8.62 24.44
C ASP A 20 -17.83 7.91 23.84
N TYR A 21 -17.75 6.57 23.66
CA TYR A 21 -18.87 5.78 23.15
C TYR A 21 -20.01 5.74 24.17
N ASP A 22 -21.25 5.96 23.71
CA ASP A 22 -22.43 5.82 24.56
C ASP A 22 -22.61 4.37 24.98
N LYS A 23 -22.28 4.10 26.25
CA LYS A 23 -22.29 2.75 26.82
C LYS A 23 -23.68 2.10 26.81
N SER A 24 -24.76 2.92 26.74
CA SER A 24 -26.13 2.39 26.64
C SER A 24 -26.43 1.75 25.28
N LEU A 25 -25.63 2.07 24.26
CA LEU A 25 -25.75 1.53 22.89
C LEU A 25 -24.85 0.30 22.64
N ILE A 26 -24.06 -0.12 23.64
CA ILE A 26 -23.23 -1.32 23.55
C ILE A 26 -24.14 -2.55 23.61
N SER A 27 -23.94 -3.49 22.69
CA SER A 27 -24.69 -4.75 22.66
C SER A 27 -24.47 -5.55 23.93
N ALA A 28 -25.43 -6.40 24.27
CA ALA A 28 -25.32 -7.33 25.41
C ALA A 28 -24.00 -8.11 25.31
N GLY A 29 -23.29 -8.18 26.43
CA GLY A 29 -21.98 -8.83 26.49
C GLY A 29 -20.79 -8.02 26.02
N GLY A 30 -20.99 -6.93 25.27
CA GLY A 30 -19.90 -6.03 24.85
C GLY A 30 -19.47 -5.08 25.96
N GLY A 31 -18.31 -4.39 25.77
CA GLY A 31 -17.82 -3.42 26.76
C GLY A 31 -16.67 -2.59 26.21
N VAL A 32 -16.40 -1.48 26.89
CA VAL A 32 -15.20 -0.67 26.75
C VAL A 32 -14.45 -0.74 28.10
N PHE A 33 -13.22 -1.21 28.04
CA PHE A 33 -12.42 -1.49 29.24
C PHE A 33 -11.11 -0.72 29.19
N SER A 34 -10.68 -0.22 30.35
CA SER A 34 -9.41 0.46 30.48
C SER A 34 -8.23 -0.53 30.44
N ARG A 35 -7.22 -0.25 29.65
CA ARG A 35 -5.93 -1.00 29.67
C ARG A 35 -5.20 -0.91 31.03
N LYS A 36 -5.60 0.03 31.89
CA LYS A 36 -5.03 0.18 33.25
C LYS A 36 -5.75 -0.71 34.29
N SER A 37 -6.81 -1.39 33.91
CA SER A 37 -7.52 -2.32 34.79
C SER A 37 -6.60 -3.49 35.17
N LYS A 38 -6.69 -3.95 36.39
CA LYS A 38 -5.97 -5.18 36.83
C LYS A 38 -6.59 -6.43 36.27
N SER A 39 -7.93 -6.42 36.15
CA SER A 39 -8.74 -7.51 35.65
C SER A 39 -9.96 -6.96 34.92
N ILE A 40 -10.40 -7.63 33.87
CA ILE A 40 -11.57 -7.32 33.05
C ILE A 40 -12.53 -8.51 33.20
N PRO A 41 -13.76 -8.30 33.73
CA PRO A 41 -14.77 -9.37 33.77
C PRO A 41 -15.22 -9.67 32.32
N LEU A 42 -15.31 -10.97 32.00
CA LEU A 42 -15.67 -11.44 30.65
C LEU A 42 -17.13 -11.96 30.70
N SER A 43 -17.97 -11.36 29.87
CA SER A 43 -19.33 -11.85 29.66
C SER A 43 -19.36 -13.26 29.04
N ALA A 44 -20.50 -13.94 29.11
CA ALA A 44 -20.66 -15.23 28.43
C ALA A 44 -20.46 -15.11 26.92
N GLU A 45 -20.94 -14.03 26.32
CA GLU A 45 -20.83 -13.73 24.89
C GLU A 45 -19.37 -13.50 24.46
N VAL A 46 -18.58 -12.77 25.24
CA VAL A 46 -17.15 -12.57 24.98
C VAL A 46 -16.39 -13.89 25.06
N ARG A 47 -16.67 -14.69 26.11
CA ARG A 47 -16.03 -16.00 26.30
C ARG A 47 -16.34 -16.95 25.14
N GLU A 48 -17.58 -16.99 24.69
CA GLU A 48 -17.99 -17.79 23.53
C GLU A 48 -17.31 -17.30 22.24
N ALA A 49 -17.33 -15.98 21.96
CA ALA A 49 -16.77 -15.40 20.76
C ALA A 49 -15.25 -15.59 20.64
N LEU A 50 -14.54 -15.53 21.77
CA LEU A 50 -13.08 -15.69 21.83
C LEU A 50 -12.61 -17.10 22.19
N GLY A 51 -13.53 -18.01 22.51
CA GLY A 51 -13.20 -19.37 22.92
C GLY A 51 -12.51 -19.45 24.30
N ILE A 52 -12.82 -18.53 25.23
CA ILE A 52 -12.15 -18.38 26.52
C ILE A 52 -12.99 -19.05 27.62
N GLY A 53 -12.35 -19.88 28.46
CA GLY A 53 -12.99 -20.51 29.62
C GLY A 53 -12.97 -19.68 30.90
N LEU A 54 -12.15 -18.62 30.95
CA LEU A 54 -11.97 -17.79 32.14
C LEU A 54 -13.10 -16.75 32.27
N GLU A 55 -13.48 -16.42 33.53
CA GLU A 55 -14.50 -15.40 33.81
C GLU A 55 -13.93 -13.98 33.90
N GLU A 56 -12.63 -13.87 34.07
CA GLU A 56 -11.91 -12.61 34.07
C GLU A 56 -10.49 -12.78 33.51
N MET A 57 -9.92 -11.71 33.03
CA MET A 57 -8.58 -11.70 32.39
C MET A 57 -7.93 -10.32 32.51
N ASP A 58 -6.61 -10.25 32.63
CA ASP A 58 -5.91 -8.97 32.52
C ASP A 58 -5.97 -8.42 31.07
N PRO A 59 -5.78 -7.11 30.86
CA PRO A 59 -5.92 -6.49 29.54
C PRO A 59 -4.99 -7.05 28.48
N ASP A 60 -3.74 -7.36 28.81
CA ASP A 60 -2.75 -7.83 27.83
C ASP A 60 -3.07 -9.25 27.39
N SER A 61 -3.42 -10.13 28.32
CA SER A 61 -3.90 -11.49 28.00
C SER A 61 -5.19 -11.46 27.17
N LEU A 62 -6.10 -10.51 27.42
CA LEU A 62 -7.32 -10.36 26.63
C LEU A 62 -7.00 -9.90 25.18
N ILE A 63 -6.03 -8.99 25.00
CA ILE A 63 -5.57 -8.59 23.67
C ILE A 63 -4.98 -9.79 22.91
N SER A 64 -4.14 -10.60 23.56
CA SER A 64 -3.62 -11.84 22.95
C SER A 64 -4.74 -12.78 22.52
N ALA A 65 -5.77 -12.95 23.37
CA ALA A 65 -6.92 -13.79 23.06
C ALA A 65 -7.74 -13.24 21.85
N ILE A 66 -7.84 -11.91 21.71
CA ILE A 66 -8.46 -11.27 20.54
C ILE A 66 -7.65 -11.57 19.27
N LEU A 67 -6.31 -11.54 19.34
CA LEU A 67 -5.45 -11.86 18.20
C LEU A 67 -5.56 -13.34 17.77
N TRP A 68 -5.84 -14.25 18.71
CA TRP A 68 -6.09 -15.67 18.42
C TRP A 68 -7.50 -15.95 17.92
N ALA A 69 -8.42 -15.01 18.03
CA ALA A 69 -9.82 -15.22 17.66
C ALA A 69 -9.97 -15.51 16.16
N LYS A 70 -10.85 -16.45 15.81
CA LYS A 70 -11.17 -16.81 14.43
C LYS A 70 -12.12 -15.77 13.84
N VAL A 71 -11.56 -14.81 13.14
CA VAL A 71 -12.30 -13.73 12.48
C VAL A 71 -11.93 -13.64 10.98
N ASP A 72 -12.79 -13.03 10.19
CA ASP A 72 -12.49 -12.84 8.78
C ASP A 72 -11.41 -11.76 8.57
N LEU A 73 -11.47 -10.67 9.32
CA LEU A 73 -10.54 -9.53 9.22
C LEU A 73 -10.06 -9.10 10.61
N LEU A 74 -8.76 -8.95 10.74
CA LEU A 74 -8.07 -8.22 11.80
C LEU A 74 -7.49 -6.94 11.22
N TRP A 75 -7.92 -5.78 11.74
CA TRP A 75 -7.43 -4.48 11.32
C TRP A 75 -6.62 -3.81 12.42
N PHE A 76 -5.36 -3.48 12.11
CA PHE A 76 -4.50 -2.72 13.01
C PHE A 76 -4.61 -1.22 12.75
N GLY A 77 -4.97 -0.46 13.77
CA GLY A 77 -5.29 0.97 13.66
C GLY A 77 -4.33 1.91 14.41
N GLY A 78 -3.03 1.71 14.35
CA GLY A 78 -2.05 2.61 14.99
C GLY A 78 -1.68 2.15 16.41
N ILE A 79 -0.88 1.07 16.48
CA ILE A 79 -0.42 0.41 17.70
C ILE A 79 1.06 0.07 17.56
N GLY A 80 1.65 -0.59 18.56
CA GLY A 80 2.97 -1.22 18.44
C GLY A 80 2.95 -2.54 17.69
N THR A 81 4.06 -3.28 17.73
CA THR A 81 4.23 -4.57 17.04
C THR A 81 3.64 -5.70 17.87
N TYR A 82 2.47 -6.17 17.47
CA TYR A 82 1.68 -7.16 18.20
C TYR A 82 1.82 -8.59 17.66
N VAL A 83 2.36 -8.74 16.44
CA VAL A 83 2.57 -10.05 15.82
C VAL A 83 4.02 -10.18 15.35
N LYS A 84 4.68 -11.25 15.78
CA LYS A 84 6.03 -11.63 15.34
C LYS A 84 6.02 -12.99 14.64
N ALA A 85 7.06 -13.33 13.89
CA ALA A 85 7.22 -14.69 13.40
C ALA A 85 7.49 -15.67 14.55
N SER A 86 7.13 -16.93 14.34
CA SER A 86 7.43 -18.00 15.31
C SER A 86 8.94 -18.22 15.50
N SER A 87 9.74 -17.85 14.52
CA SER A 87 11.20 -17.90 14.56
C SER A 87 11.86 -16.70 15.26
N GLU A 88 11.15 -15.62 15.49
CA GLU A 88 11.64 -14.42 16.18
C GLU A 88 11.40 -14.50 17.68
N ASN A 89 12.29 -13.89 18.46
CA ASN A 89 12.06 -13.63 19.87
C ASN A 89 11.67 -12.15 20.08
N ASN A 90 11.18 -11.79 21.28
CA ASN A 90 10.75 -10.42 21.57
C ASN A 90 11.86 -9.38 21.45
N ALA A 91 13.12 -9.77 21.73
CA ALA A 91 14.26 -8.84 21.60
C ALA A 91 14.54 -8.49 20.13
N ASP A 92 14.29 -9.42 19.20
CA ASP A 92 14.47 -9.17 17.75
C ASP A 92 13.47 -8.12 17.23
N VAL A 93 12.27 -8.07 17.84
CA VAL A 93 11.20 -7.11 17.45
C VAL A 93 11.53 -5.67 17.89
N GLY A 94 12.21 -5.51 19.02
CA GLY A 94 12.64 -4.19 19.50
C GLY A 94 11.50 -3.29 20.05
N ASP A 95 10.36 -3.88 20.42
CA ASP A 95 9.21 -3.17 21.03
C ASP A 95 8.83 -3.78 22.38
N PRO A 96 9.62 -3.55 23.44
CA PRO A 96 9.45 -4.19 24.74
C PRO A 96 8.15 -3.80 25.46
N ALA A 97 7.54 -2.66 25.10
CA ALA A 97 6.29 -2.20 25.71
C ALA A 97 5.10 -3.16 25.41
N ASN A 98 5.20 -3.95 24.35
CA ASN A 98 4.15 -4.86 23.89
C ASN A 98 4.52 -6.33 23.98
N ASP A 99 5.63 -6.67 24.64
CA ASP A 99 6.10 -8.06 24.78
C ASP A 99 5.08 -8.99 25.43
N ALA A 100 4.33 -8.50 26.42
CA ALA A 100 3.39 -9.29 27.22
C ALA A 100 2.16 -9.74 26.42
N LEU A 101 1.78 -8.99 25.38
CA LEU A 101 0.58 -9.26 24.58
C LEU A 101 0.90 -9.79 23.18
N ARG A 102 2.18 -9.74 22.77
CA ARG A 102 2.61 -10.14 21.42
C ARG A 102 2.42 -11.63 21.19
N VAL A 103 1.86 -11.98 20.05
CA VAL A 103 1.61 -13.35 19.63
C VAL A 103 2.47 -13.73 18.42
N SER A 104 2.62 -15.03 18.16
CA SER A 104 3.28 -15.52 16.95
C SER A 104 2.30 -15.60 15.77
N ALA A 105 2.79 -15.36 14.56
CA ALA A 105 1.98 -15.36 13.34
C ALA A 105 1.23 -16.67 13.11
N ASN A 106 1.82 -17.79 13.57
CA ASN A 106 1.19 -19.11 13.50
C ASN A 106 0.01 -19.31 14.48
N GLU A 107 -0.19 -18.40 15.42
CA GLU A 107 -1.27 -18.40 16.40
C GLU A 107 -2.42 -17.48 16.01
N VAL A 108 -2.19 -16.53 15.09
CA VAL A 108 -3.21 -15.58 14.65
C VAL A 108 -4.39 -16.30 14.00
N GLY A 109 -5.59 -16.08 14.53
CA GLY A 109 -6.80 -16.74 14.06
C GLY A 109 -7.52 -16.07 12.89
N ALA A 110 -7.15 -14.85 12.53
CA ALA A 110 -7.74 -14.10 11.42
C ALA A 110 -7.43 -14.73 10.06
N ARG A 111 -8.33 -14.54 9.09
CA ARG A 111 -8.12 -14.92 7.68
C ARG A 111 -7.40 -13.85 6.88
N VAL A 112 -7.66 -12.60 7.21
CA VAL A 112 -7.09 -11.42 6.57
C VAL A 112 -6.54 -10.49 7.65
N ILE A 113 -5.35 -9.94 7.44
CA ILE A 113 -4.79 -8.86 8.23
C ILE A 113 -4.65 -7.63 7.34
N GLY A 114 -5.14 -6.48 7.82
CA GLY A 114 -4.93 -5.17 7.23
C GLY A 114 -4.19 -4.25 8.21
N GLU A 115 -3.20 -3.53 7.73
CA GLU A 115 -2.34 -2.69 8.55
C GLU A 115 -2.52 -1.20 8.23
N GLY A 116 -3.49 -0.56 8.92
CA GLY A 116 -3.54 0.90 8.95
C GLY A 116 -2.47 1.53 9.85
N ALA A 117 -1.83 0.71 10.70
CA ALA A 117 -0.67 1.06 11.53
C ALA A 117 0.64 0.74 10.82
N ASN A 118 1.72 1.40 11.22
CA ASN A 118 3.08 0.98 10.87
C ASN A 118 3.55 -0.11 11.85
N LEU A 119 4.15 -1.17 11.30
CA LEU A 119 4.81 -2.23 12.07
C LEU A 119 3.90 -2.94 13.09
N GLY A 120 2.62 -3.13 12.81
CA GLY A 120 1.74 -3.96 13.64
C GLY A 120 2.14 -5.42 13.63
N VAL A 121 2.74 -5.86 12.52
CA VAL A 121 3.25 -7.21 12.24
C VAL A 121 4.69 -7.10 11.76
N THR A 122 5.61 -7.97 12.20
CA THR A 122 6.96 -8.00 11.64
C THR A 122 6.96 -8.51 10.19
N GLN A 123 7.95 -8.15 9.39
CA GLN A 123 8.04 -8.63 8.01
C GLN A 123 8.10 -10.16 7.92
N ALA A 124 8.89 -10.79 8.80
CA ALA A 124 8.97 -12.25 8.89
C ALA A 124 7.61 -12.87 9.26
N ALA A 125 6.85 -12.23 10.15
CA ALA A 125 5.52 -12.67 10.52
C ALA A 125 4.50 -12.53 9.38
N ARG A 126 4.58 -11.47 8.58
CA ARG A 126 3.74 -11.31 7.37
C ARG A 126 3.97 -12.46 6.39
N ILE A 127 5.25 -12.79 6.14
CA ILE A 127 5.63 -13.89 5.25
C ILE A 127 5.15 -15.24 5.82
N GLU A 128 5.33 -15.49 7.11
CA GLU A 128 4.85 -16.70 7.78
C GLU A 128 3.32 -16.83 7.71
N PHE A 129 2.59 -15.75 8.00
CA PHE A 129 1.13 -15.72 7.93
C PHE A 129 0.62 -15.98 6.51
N ALA A 130 1.24 -15.34 5.48
CA ALA A 130 0.91 -15.56 4.09
C ALA A 130 1.22 -16.99 3.63
N ALA A 131 2.36 -17.57 4.05
CA ALA A 131 2.75 -18.94 3.71
C ALA A 131 1.76 -20.00 4.24
N ARG A 132 0.99 -19.67 5.27
CA ARG A 132 -0.07 -20.53 5.84
C ARG A 132 -1.45 -20.32 5.19
N GLY A 133 -1.53 -19.50 4.15
CA GLY A 133 -2.77 -19.18 3.42
C GLY A 133 -3.53 -17.97 3.97
N GLY A 134 -2.98 -17.23 4.92
CA GLY A 134 -3.50 -15.95 5.37
C GLY A 134 -3.30 -14.87 4.29
N ARG A 135 -4.14 -13.85 4.29
CA ARG A 135 -4.03 -12.73 3.36
C ARG A 135 -3.53 -11.49 4.09
N ILE A 136 -2.40 -10.98 3.65
CA ILE A 136 -1.76 -9.80 4.22
C ILE A 136 -0.90 -9.12 3.14
N ASN A 137 -0.84 -7.80 3.14
CA ASN A 137 0.16 -7.03 2.40
C ASN A 137 1.36 -6.70 3.33
N ALA A 138 2.15 -5.69 2.96
CA ALA A 138 3.01 -4.99 3.90
C ALA A 138 2.27 -3.73 4.40
N ASP A 139 2.65 -3.23 5.57
CA ASP A 139 2.04 -2.03 6.16
C ASP A 139 2.14 -0.81 5.24
N PHE A 140 3.29 -0.58 4.60
CA PHE A 140 3.49 0.53 3.67
C PHE A 140 2.64 0.44 2.39
N ILE A 141 2.01 -0.69 2.12
CA ILE A 141 0.98 -0.83 1.07
C ILE A 141 -0.39 -0.46 1.63
N ASP A 142 -0.77 -1.03 2.77
CA ASP A 142 -2.11 -0.83 3.34
C ASP A 142 -2.32 0.60 3.86
N ASN A 143 -1.28 1.22 4.43
CA ASN A 143 -1.33 2.57 4.98
C ASN A 143 -0.76 3.66 4.05
N SER A 144 -0.44 3.34 2.80
CA SER A 144 0.17 4.28 1.84
C SER A 144 -0.61 5.58 1.69
N ALA A 145 -1.94 5.53 1.85
CA ALA A 145 -2.81 6.68 1.73
C ALA A 145 -2.45 7.83 2.68
N GLY A 146 -1.95 7.53 3.90
CA GLY A 146 -1.56 8.55 4.87
C GLY A 146 -0.38 9.41 4.38
N VAL A 147 0.64 8.78 3.81
CA VAL A 147 1.82 9.45 3.25
C VAL A 147 1.48 10.15 1.94
N ASP A 148 0.77 9.47 1.04
CA ASP A 148 0.39 10.04 -0.26
C ASP A 148 -0.52 11.27 -0.11
N CYS A 149 -1.40 11.29 0.90
CA CYS A 149 -2.17 12.48 1.26
C CYS A 149 -1.25 13.66 1.64
N SER A 150 -0.21 13.41 2.42
CA SER A 150 0.78 14.43 2.81
C SER A 150 1.55 14.94 1.60
N ASP A 151 1.95 14.08 0.68
CA ASP A 151 2.68 14.45 -0.54
C ASP A 151 1.80 15.32 -1.46
N ASN A 152 0.55 14.92 -1.67
CA ASN A 152 -0.42 15.73 -2.41
C ASN A 152 -0.64 17.10 -1.75
N GLU A 153 -0.79 17.13 -0.41
CA GLU A 153 -0.94 18.37 0.36
C GLU A 153 0.23 19.31 0.17
N VAL A 154 1.46 18.80 0.26
CA VAL A 154 2.70 19.61 0.07
C VAL A 154 2.76 20.17 -1.34
N ASN A 155 2.52 19.35 -2.36
CA ASN A 155 2.54 19.79 -3.77
C ASN A 155 1.48 20.85 -4.05
N ILE A 156 0.26 20.66 -3.58
CA ILE A 156 -0.84 21.64 -3.68
C ILE A 156 -0.45 22.94 -3.00
N LYS A 157 0.08 22.89 -1.77
CA LYS A 157 0.50 24.08 -1.03
C LYS A 157 1.60 24.86 -1.73
N ILE A 158 2.57 24.20 -2.36
CA ILE A 158 3.64 24.86 -3.12
C ILE A 158 3.07 25.63 -4.30
N ALA A 159 2.21 25.01 -5.11
CA ALA A 159 1.57 25.65 -6.27
C ALA A 159 0.68 26.84 -5.86
N LEU A 160 -0.18 26.65 -4.86
CA LEU A 160 -1.07 27.72 -4.36
C LEU A 160 -0.29 28.85 -3.67
N ALA A 161 0.83 28.57 -3.01
CA ALA A 161 1.70 29.62 -2.46
C ALA A 161 2.35 30.44 -3.59
N ALA A 162 2.69 29.85 -4.72
CA ALA A 162 3.18 30.57 -5.90
C ALA A 162 2.08 31.49 -6.48
N ALA A 163 0.85 30.97 -6.63
CA ALA A 163 -0.29 31.74 -7.10
C ALA A 163 -0.63 32.93 -6.16
N LYS A 164 -0.53 32.71 -4.84
CA LYS A 164 -0.72 33.77 -3.84
C LYS A 164 0.34 34.86 -3.96
N ARG A 165 1.62 34.49 -4.10
CA ARG A 165 2.72 35.47 -4.31
C ARG A 165 2.56 36.28 -5.60
N ALA A 166 1.98 35.68 -6.63
CA ALA A 166 1.65 36.37 -7.89
C ALA A 166 0.39 37.25 -7.81
N GLY A 167 -0.30 37.27 -6.67
CA GLY A 167 -1.50 38.09 -6.45
C GLY A 167 -2.76 37.57 -7.15
N VAL A 168 -2.77 36.34 -7.66
CA VAL A 168 -3.93 35.74 -8.34
C VAL A 168 -4.84 34.91 -7.43
N LEU A 169 -4.45 34.75 -6.15
CA LEU A 169 -5.19 33.99 -5.14
C LEU A 169 -5.10 34.68 -3.77
N SER A 170 -6.26 35.01 -3.16
CA SER A 170 -6.30 35.51 -1.78
C SER A 170 -6.24 34.36 -0.76
N GLU A 171 -6.04 34.66 0.54
CA GLU A 171 -6.04 33.64 1.58
C GLU A 171 -7.43 33.02 1.76
N GLU A 172 -8.47 33.82 1.70
CA GLU A 172 -9.86 33.35 1.82
C GLU A 172 -10.20 32.39 0.69
N GLN A 173 -9.87 32.76 -0.56
CA GLN A 173 -10.07 31.90 -1.74
C GLN A 173 -9.26 30.62 -1.66
N ARG A 174 -8.05 30.67 -1.08
CA ARG A 174 -7.22 29.49 -0.87
C ARG A 174 -7.87 28.50 0.11
N VAL A 175 -8.40 29.00 1.23
CA VAL A 175 -9.06 28.16 2.24
C VAL A 175 -10.32 27.51 1.66
N GLU A 176 -11.11 28.25 0.91
CA GLU A 176 -12.31 27.74 0.22
C GLU A 176 -11.93 26.65 -0.79
N LEU A 177 -10.96 26.92 -1.67
CA LEU A 177 -10.46 25.97 -2.66
C LEU A 177 -9.94 24.68 -2.04
N LEU A 178 -9.16 24.76 -0.95
CA LEU A 178 -8.66 23.57 -0.25
C LEU A 178 -9.82 22.72 0.31
N ARG A 179 -10.87 23.35 0.81
CA ARG A 179 -12.06 22.64 1.29
C ARG A 179 -12.78 21.94 0.15
N ASP A 180 -12.96 22.62 -0.97
CA ASP A 180 -13.69 22.10 -2.13
C ASP A 180 -12.96 20.93 -2.81
N MET A 181 -11.63 20.87 -2.70
CA MET A 181 -10.82 19.80 -3.28
C MET A 181 -10.63 18.56 -2.38
N THR A 182 -11.13 18.57 -1.15
CA THR A 182 -10.87 17.51 -0.18
C THR A 182 -11.25 16.12 -0.69
N ASP A 183 -12.44 15.98 -1.25
CA ASP A 183 -12.95 14.69 -1.75
C ASP A 183 -12.17 14.21 -2.98
N GLU A 184 -11.72 15.13 -3.83
CA GLU A 184 -10.94 14.76 -5.01
C GLU A 184 -9.52 14.33 -4.64
N VAL A 185 -8.88 15.00 -3.69
CA VAL A 185 -7.58 14.55 -3.14
C VAL A 185 -7.73 13.16 -2.52
N ALA A 186 -8.78 12.93 -1.74
CA ALA A 186 -9.06 11.60 -1.18
C ALA A 186 -9.23 10.54 -2.28
N HIS A 187 -9.90 10.87 -3.38
CA HIS A 187 -10.06 9.98 -4.51
C HIS A 187 -8.72 9.63 -5.18
N LEU A 188 -7.86 10.63 -5.45
CA LEU A 188 -6.53 10.42 -6.03
C LEU A 188 -5.68 9.48 -5.16
N VAL A 189 -5.66 9.74 -3.86
CA VAL A 189 -4.90 8.94 -2.88
C VAL A 189 -5.40 7.49 -2.81
N LEU A 190 -6.72 7.30 -2.76
CA LEU A 190 -7.32 5.96 -2.72
C LEU A 190 -7.10 5.19 -4.02
N GLU A 191 -7.08 5.88 -5.16
CA GLU A 191 -6.79 5.27 -6.45
C GLU A 191 -5.33 4.81 -6.56
N ASP A 192 -4.37 5.61 -6.10
CA ASP A 192 -2.96 5.21 -6.04
C ASP A 192 -2.78 3.96 -5.15
N ASN A 193 -3.44 3.90 -3.99
CA ASN A 193 -3.44 2.72 -3.12
C ASN A 193 -4.07 1.50 -3.82
N ARG A 194 -5.23 1.67 -4.46
CA ARG A 194 -5.91 0.61 -5.20
C ARG A 194 -5.04 0.03 -6.32
N LEU A 195 -4.36 0.88 -7.08
CA LEU A 195 -3.49 0.45 -8.18
C LEU A 195 -2.26 -0.31 -7.69
N GLN A 196 -1.68 0.07 -6.57
CA GLN A 196 -0.60 -0.71 -5.94
C GLN A 196 -1.07 -2.11 -5.54
N ALA A 197 -2.22 -2.20 -4.87
CA ALA A 197 -2.79 -3.47 -4.46
C ALA A 197 -3.15 -4.37 -5.66
N LEU A 198 -3.62 -3.77 -6.78
CA LEU A 198 -3.85 -4.46 -8.05
C LEU A 198 -2.54 -5.01 -8.63
N ALA A 199 -1.47 -4.21 -8.65
CA ALA A 199 -0.16 -4.65 -9.14
C ALA A 199 0.37 -5.87 -8.37
N LEU A 200 0.23 -5.87 -7.03
CA LEU A 200 0.57 -7.03 -6.20
C LEU A 200 -0.29 -8.25 -6.54
N SER A 201 -1.58 -8.07 -6.77
CA SER A 201 -2.49 -9.17 -7.14
C SER A 201 -2.14 -9.77 -8.50
N ILE A 202 -1.70 -8.95 -9.45
CA ILE A 202 -1.21 -9.40 -10.76
C ILE A 202 0.12 -10.16 -10.59
N ALA A 203 1.06 -9.63 -9.81
CA ALA A 203 2.37 -10.26 -9.59
C ALA A 203 2.25 -11.61 -8.87
N GLU A 204 1.36 -11.72 -7.88
CA GLU A 204 1.10 -12.96 -7.14
C GLU A 204 0.63 -14.09 -8.05
N ARG A 205 -0.14 -13.79 -9.11
CA ARG A 205 -0.58 -14.79 -10.11
C ARG A 205 0.56 -15.45 -10.88
N GLY A 206 1.72 -14.81 -10.95
CA GLY A 206 2.90 -15.40 -11.57
C GLY A 206 3.38 -16.68 -10.84
N GLY A 207 3.09 -16.78 -9.55
CA GLY A 207 3.39 -17.96 -8.75
C GLY A 207 4.86 -18.38 -8.84
N ALA A 208 5.09 -19.69 -8.80
CA ALA A 208 6.45 -20.27 -8.90
C ALA A 208 7.14 -19.92 -10.23
N ALA A 209 6.40 -19.85 -11.33
CA ALA A 209 6.98 -19.55 -12.65
C ALA A 209 7.61 -18.15 -12.74
N ALA A 210 7.25 -17.23 -11.86
CA ALA A 210 7.83 -15.89 -11.81
C ALA A 210 9.13 -15.81 -10.99
N ILE A 211 9.46 -16.81 -10.19
CA ILE A 211 10.65 -16.83 -9.30
C ILE A 211 11.95 -16.48 -10.05
N PRO A 212 12.28 -17.09 -11.20
CA PRO A 212 13.55 -16.79 -11.87
C PRO A 212 13.71 -15.31 -12.25
N ALA A 213 12.63 -14.68 -12.74
CA ALA A 213 12.63 -13.27 -13.09
C ALA A 213 12.69 -12.37 -11.84
N GLN A 214 12.00 -12.75 -10.77
CA GLN A 214 12.03 -12.05 -9.49
C GLN A 214 13.40 -12.13 -8.82
N VAL A 215 14.09 -13.27 -8.92
CA VAL A 215 15.47 -13.45 -8.41
C VAL A 215 16.42 -12.51 -9.15
N ARG A 216 16.37 -12.45 -10.49
CA ARG A 216 17.19 -11.50 -11.26
C ARG A 216 16.93 -10.05 -10.83
N LEU A 217 15.68 -9.68 -10.63
CA LEU A 217 15.35 -8.34 -10.13
C LEU A 217 15.94 -8.07 -8.75
N ILE A 218 15.85 -9.04 -7.81
CA ILE A 218 16.44 -8.93 -6.48
C ILE A 218 17.95 -8.68 -6.60
N GLU A 219 18.66 -9.49 -7.40
CA GLU A 219 20.11 -9.36 -7.63
C GLU A 219 20.45 -8.00 -8.22
N THR A 220 19.73 -7.54 -9.24
CA THR A 220 19.90 -6.20 -9.82
C THR A 220 19.73 -5.08 -8.80
N LEU A 221 18.75 -5.19 -7.93
CA LEU A 221 18.49 -4.19 -6.88
C LEU A 221 19.58 -4.24 -5.78
N GLU A 222 20.08 -5.43 -5.42
CA GLU A 222 21.17 -5.58 -4.46
C GLU A 222 22.49 -5.04 -5.02
N GLU A 223 22.84 -5.36 -6.27
CA GLU A 223 24.03 -4.84 -6.95
C GLU A 223 24.02 -3.32 -7.06
N GLY A 224 22.84 -2.74 -7.29
CA GLY A 224 22.62 -1.29 -7.29
C GLY A 224 22.61 -0.64 -5.90
N GLY A 225 22.69 -1.42 -4.82
CA GLY A 225 22.60 -0.92 -3.45
C GLY A 225 21.21 -0.41 -3.05
N ASN A 226 20.17 -0.83 -3.77
CA ASN A 226 18.77 -0.39 -3.58
C ASN A 226 17.93 -1.39 -2.80
N LEU A 227 18.51 -2.53 -2.42
CA LEU A 227 17.87 -3.58 -1.64
C LEU A 227 18.92 -4.27 -0.77
N ASP A 228 18.57 -4.53 0.47
CA ASP A 228 19.26 -5.45 1.35
C ASP A 228 18.30 -6.59 1.70
N ARG A 229 18.52 -7.75 1.08
CA ARG A 229 17.65 -8.93 1.19
C ARG A 229 17.43 -9.36 2.64
N LYS A 230 18.47 -9.29 3.46
CA LYS A 230 18.42 -9.70 4.86
C LYS A 230 17.57 -8.74 5.70
N THR A 231 17.76 -7.45 5.49
CA THR A 231 16.99 -6.40 6.18
C THR A 231 15.51 -6.47 5.80
N GLU A 232 15.21 -6.73 4.52
CA GLU A 232 13.85 -6.84 4.01
C GLU A 232 13.19 -8.20 4.22
N GLY A 233 13.88 -9.14 4.87
CA GLY A 233 13.35 -10.47 5.17
C GLY A 233 13.14 -11.36 3.95
N LEU A 234 13.78 -11.07 2.82
CA LEU A 234 13.69 -11.90 1.61
C LEU A 234 14.59 -13.12 1.72
N ALA A 235 14.11 -14.25 1.19
CA ALA A 235 14.86 -15.51 1.18
C ALA A 235 16.07 -15.46 0.21
N ASP A 236 17.10 -16.28 0.49
CA ASP A 236 18.22 -16.48 -0.42
C ASP A 236 17.82 -17.26 -1.69
N ASN A 237 18.71 -17.27 -2.69
CA ASN A 237 18.43 -17.91 -3.98
C ASN A 237 18.18 -19.42 -3.84
N GLU A 238 18.84 -20.09 -2.91
CA GLU A 238 18.65 -21.54 -2.68
C GLU A 238 17.23 -21.81 -2.11
N ALA A 239 16.79 -21.02 -1.16
CA ALA A 239 15.44 -21.12 -0.61
C ALA A 239 14.38 -20.76 -1.65
N LEU A 240 14.61 -19.76 -2.50
CA LEU A 240 13.72 -19.40 -3.59
C LEU A 240 13.64 -20.50 -4.66
N ALA A 241 14.77 -21.10 -5.03
CA ALA A 241 14.78 -22.24 -5.96
C ALA A 241 14.02 -23.47 -5.40
N ARG A 242 14.11 -23.72 -4.09
CA ARG A 242 13.30 -24.75 -3.44
C ARG A 242 11.80 -24.41 -3.49
N ARG A 243 11.43 -23.15 -3.25
CA ARG A 243 10.02 -22.72 -3.36
C ARG A 243 9.47 -22.89 -4.78
N GLU A 244 10.27 -22.58 -5.81
CA GLU A 244 9.92 -22.80 -7.20
C GLU A 244 9.63 -24.28 -7.48
N GLN A 245 10.53 -25.18 -7.05
CA GLN A 245 10.36 -26.63 -7.18
C GLN A 245 9.11 -27.14 -6.45
N ASP A 246 8.77 -26.55 -5.31
CA ASP A 246 7.55 -26.85 -4.54
C ASP A 246 6.28 -26.23 -5.16
N GLY A 247 6.37 -25.52 -6.28
CA GLY A 247 5.27 -24.84 -6.93
C GLY A 247 4.76 -23.59 -6.19
N ARG A 248 5.59 -22.98 -5.34
CA ARG A 248 5.25 -21.81 -4.52
C ARG A 248 5.98 -20.56 -5.01
N GLY A 249 5.27 -19.45 -5.20
CA GLY A 249 5.83 -18.13 -5.54
C GLY A 249 6.24 -17.32 -4.31
N LEU A 250 6.63 -16.06 -4.54
CA LEU A 250 6.78 -15.07 -3.49
C LEU A 250 5.43 -14.73 -2.87
N ALA A 251 5.42 -14.50 -1.57
CA ALA A 251 4.26 -14.00 -0.86
C ALA A 251 4.05 -12.49 -1.13
N ARG A 252 2.82 -12.00 -0.95
CA ARG A 252 2.51 -10.57 -1.17
C ARG A 252 3.41 -9.61 -0.41
N PRO A 253 3.78 -9.84 0.87
CA PRO A 253 4.73 -8.97 1.58
C PRO A 253 6.13 -8.93 0.92
N GLU A 254 6.59 -10.03 0.33
CA GLU A 254 7.85 -10.08 -0.41
C GLU A 254 7.72 -9.33 -1.76
N LEU A 255 6.62 -9.54 -2.47
CA LEU A 255 6.32 -8.80 -3.71
C LEU A 255 6.17 -7.29 -3.46
N ALA A 256 5.66 -6.89 -2.30
CA ALA A 256 5.54 -5.48 -1.90
C ALA A 256 6.91 -4.81 -1.76
N VAL A 257 7.90 -5.51 -1.22
CA VAL A 257 9.30 -5.03 -1.17
C VAL A 257 9.84 -4.82 -2.58
N LEU A 258 9.69 -5.80 -3.47
CA LEU A 258 10.15 -5.66 -4.87
C LEU A 258 9.44 -4.52 -5.60
N LEU A 259 8.13 -4.37 -5.39
CA LEU A 259 7.34 -3.29 -5.97
C LEU A 259 7.88 -1.92 -5.52
N SER A 260 8.11 -1.75 -4.23
CA SER A 260 8.58 -0.50 -3.64
C SER A 260 9.99 -0.17 -4.11
N SER A 261 10.93 -1.11 -3.98
CA SER A 261 12.34 -0.92 -4.40
C SER A 261 12.44 -0.66 -5.90
N GLY A 262 11.70 -1.43 -6.71
CA GLY A 262 11.66 -1.23 -8.17
C GLY A 262 11.11 0.14 -8.57
N LYS A 263 10.04 0.62 -7.90
CA LYS A 263 9.51 1.97 -8.13
C LYS A 263 10.54 3.05 -7.83
N LEU A 264 11.26 2.96 -6.72
CA LEU A 264 12.27 3.94 -6.33
C LEU A 264 13.42 4.02 -7.34
N VAL A 265 13.92 2.86 -7.79
CA VAL A 265 14.99 2.81 -8.81
C VAL A 265 14.52 3.39 -10.15
N LEU A 266 13.31 3.05 -10.57
CA LEU A 266 12.73 3.57 -11.80
C LEU A 266 12.47 5.08 -11.71
N GLN A 267 11.95 5.57 -10.58
CA GLN A 267 11.76 7.00 -10.32
C GLN A 267 13.08 7.75 -10.38
N ASP A 268 14.13 7.26 -9.72
CA ASP A 268 15.46 7.87 -9.72
C ASP A 268 16.04 7.95 -11.15
N ALA A 269 15.91 6.88 -11.94
CA ALA A 269 16.35 6.85 -13.33
C ALA A 269 15.60 7.87 -14.20
N ILE A 270 14.28 8.01 -14.04
CA ILE A 270 13.47 8.99 -14.76
C ILE A 270 13.85 10.41 -14.32
N GLU A 271 13.95 10.67 -13.02
CA GLU A 271 14.26 11.99 -12.47
C GLU A 271 15.62 12.52 -12.96
N LYS A 272 16.63 11.66 -13.03
CA LYS A 272 17.98 12.00 -13.49
C LYS A 272 18.09 12.18 -15.02
N SER A 273 17.05 11.80 -15.76
CA SER A 273 17.01 11.91 -17.21
C SER A 273 16.33 13.20 -17.69
N ALA A 274 16.42 13.48 -18.99
CA ALA A 274 15.68 14.57 -19.61
C ALA A 274 14.16 14.29 -19.68
N LEU A 275 13.73 13.03 -19.53
CA LEU A 275 12.34 12.60 -19.64
C LEU A 275 11.43 13.28 -18.63
N ALA A 276 11.90 13.45 -17.37
CA ALA A 276 11.10 14.07 -16.31
C ALA A 276 10.67 15.53 -16.62
N SER A 277 11.35 16.19 -17.55
CA SER A 277 11.06 17.56 -18.00
C SER A 277 10.54 17.62 -19.44
N ASP A 278 10.20 16.48 -20.04
CA ASP A 278 9.72 16.43 -21.42
C ASP A 278 8.30 16.96 -21.54
N ALA A 279 8.05 17.79 -22.55
CA ALA A 279 6.75 18.41 -22.78
C ALA A 279 5.62 17.39 -23.04
N SER A 280 5.94 16.18 -23.55
CA SER A 280 4.97 15.12 -23.76
C SER A 280 4.37 14.57 -22.44
N LEU A 281 5.03 14.80 -21.30
CA LEU A 281 4.58 14.39 -19.97
C LEU A 281 3.87 15.52 -19.18
N GLN A 282 3.68 16.69 -19.79
CA GLN A 282 2.98 17.82 -19.15
C GLN A 282 1.56 17.45 -18.74
N ALA A 283 0.85 16.67 -19.55
CA ALA A 283 -0.48 16.18 -19.22
C ALA A 283 -0.48 15.29 -17.95
N LEU A 284 0.58 14.47 -17.76
CA LEU A 284 0.76 13.65 -16.56
C LEU A 284 1.00 14.53 -15.32
N LEU A 285 1.79 15.59 -15.45
CA LEU A 285 2.01 16.55 -14.37
C LEU A 285 0.70 17.24 -13.97
N LEU A 286 -0.07 17.75 -14.92
CA LEU A 286 -1.35 18.39 -14.66
C LEU A 286 -2.34 17.44 -13.97
N ALA A 287 -2.46 16.21 -14.48
CA ALA A 287 -3.34 15.18 -13.92
C ALA A 287 -2.95 14.72 -12.51
N SER A 288 -1.75 15.08 -12.02
CA SER A 288 -1.31 14.81 -10.65
C SER A 288 -1.91 15.77 -9.61
N PHE A 289 -2.68 16.76 -10.04
CA PHE A 289 -3.34 17.74 -9.19
C PHE A 289 -4.88 17.68 -9.35
N PRO A 290 -5.65 18.09 -8.33
CA PRO A 290 -7.10 18.16 -8.44
C PRO A 290 -7.57 19.03 -9.61
N GLN A 291 -8.70 18.65 -10.23
CA GLN A 291 -9.23 19.32 -11.42
C GLN A 291 -9.42 20.84 -11.27
N PRO A 292 -9.90 21.38 -10.14
CA PRO A 292 -10.00 22.84 -9.97
C PRO A 292 -8.64 23.55 -10.06
N MET A 293 -7.54 22.86 -9.72
CA MET A 293 -6.21 23.42 -9.89
C MET A 293 -5.74 23.33 -11.34
N GLN A 294 -6.01 22.23 -12.03
CA GLN A 294 -5.68 22.07 -13.45
C GLN A 294 -6.32 23.18 -14.30
N GLU A 295 -7.56 23.53 -14.02
CA GLU A 295 -8.30 24.55 -14.77
C GLU A 295 -7.84 25.98 -14.46
N ARG A 296 -7.56 26.28 -13.20
CA ARG A 296 -7.34 27.67 -12.74
C ARG A 296 -5.87 28.02 -12.53
N PHE A 297 -5.03 27.05 -12.27
CA PHE A 297 -3.64 27.23 -11.83
C PHE A 297 -2.64 26.43 -12.66
N ALA A 298 -2.97 26.03 -13.90
CA ALA A 298 -2.10 25.25 -14.78
C ALA A 298 -0.67 25.81 -14.85
N ALA A 299 -0.51 27.11 -15.06
CA ALA A 299 0.80 27.75 -15.15
C ALA A 299 1.63 27.63 -13.86
N PHE A 300 1.00 27.52 -12.68
CA PHE A 300 1.66 27.31 -11.40
C PHE A 300 2.00 25.84 -11.15
N ILE A 301 1.26 24.92 -11.76
CA ILE A 301 1.58 23.49 -11.79
C ILE A 301 2.75 23.26 -12.75
N GLU A 302 2.71 23.80 -13.95
CA GLU A 302 3.79 23.72 -14.94
C GLU A 302 5.10 24.32 -14.43
N GLY A 303 5.01 25.44 -13.70
CA GLY A 303 6.14 26.08 -13.03
C GLY A 303 6.46 25.53 -11.64
N HIS A 304 5.91 24.37 -11.27
CA HIS A 304 6.15 23.80 -9.95
C HIS A 304 7.60 23.39 -9.76
N ARG A 305 8.23 23.82 -8.66
CA ARG A 305 9.66 23.57 -8.41
C ARG A 305 10.03 22.09 -8.29
N LEU A 306 9.06 21.20 -8.03
CA LEU A 306 9.21 19.76 -7.97
C LEU A 306 8.54 19.05 -9.15
N ALA A 307 8.28 19.76 -10.27
CA ALA A 307 7.62 19.16 -11.42
C ALA A 307 8.34 17.91 -11.95
N PRO A 308 9.67 17.87 -12.09
CA PRO A 308 10.38 16.67 -12.54
C PRO A 308 10.20 15.49 -11.56
N GLN A 309 10.22 15.74 -10.24
CA GLN A 309 10.02 14.70 -9.21
C GLN A 309 8.62 14.14 -9.25
N ILE A 310 7.61 15.00 -9.39
CA ILE A 310 6.19 14.60 -9.51
C ILE A 310 6.00 13.72 -10.75
N VAL A 311 6.52 14.16 -11.89
CA VAL A 311 6.44 13.39 -13.15
C VAL A 311 7.12 12.04 -13.00
N ALA A 312 8.35 12.02 -12.45
CA ALA A 312 9.11 10.79 -12.26
C ALA A 312 8.36 9.80 -11.36
N THR A 313 7.82 10.25 -10.22
CA THR A 313 7.03 9.43 -9.29
C THR A 313 5.77 8.88 -9.96
N LYS A 314 4.98 9.72 -10.61
CA LYS A 314 3.73 9.29 -11.25
C LYS A 314 3.98 8.36 -12.43
N LEU A 315 5.03 8.59 -13.23
CA LEU A 315 5.37 7.70 -14.33
C LEU A 315 5.89 6.35 -13.83
N ALA A 316 6.80 6.33 -12.83
CA ALA A 316 7.28 5.10 -12.21
C ALA A 316 6.13 4.27 -11.61
N ASN A 317 5.23 4.91 -10.86
CA ASN A 317 4.03 4.27 -10.33
C ASN A 317 3.18 3.65 -11.45
N ARG A 318 2.95 4.40 -12.51
CA ARG A 318 2.13 3.95 -13.66
C ARG A 318 2.75 2.76 -14.36
N ILE A 319 4.06 2.78 -14.60
CA ILE A 319 4.79 1.68 -15.22
C ILE A 319 4.65 0.42 -14.36
N VAL A 320 5.03 0.47 -13.08
CA VAL A 320 5.00 -0.71 -12.20
C VAL A 320 3.57 -1.22 -12.00
N ASN A 321 2.60 -0.32 -11.85
CA ASN A 321 1.21 -0.70 -11.62
C ASN A 321 0.52 -1.31 -12.87
N ARG A 322 0.99 -1.00 -14.08
CA ARG A 322 0.35 -1.42 -15.35
C ARG A 322 1.18 -2.39 -16.18
N LEU A 323 2.50 -2.23 -16.21
CA LEU A 323 3.39 -3.13 -16.94
C LEU A 323 3.85 -4.30 -16.04
N GLY A 324 3.98 -4.07 -14.75
CA GLY A 324 4.38 -5.05 -13.75
C GLY A 324 5.73 -4.72 -13.09
N ILE A 325 6.03 -5.42 -12.01
CA ILE A 325 7.19 -5.14 -11.16
C ILE A 325 8.52 -5.45 -11.88
N VAL A 326 8.56 -6.57 -12.60
CA VAL A 326 9.80 -7.14 -13.17
C VAL A 326 10.05 -6.63 -14.60
N HIS A 327 9.01 -6.47 -15.40
CA HIS A 327 9.13 -6.20 -16.84
C HIS A 327 9.97 -4.97 -17.24
N PRO A 328 9.95 -3.83 -16.52
CA PRO A 328 10.81 -2.70 -16.91
C PRO A 328 12.30 -3.04 -16.84
N PHE A 329 12.69 -3.85 -15.86
CA PHE A 329 14.09 -4.25 -15.64
C PHE A 329 14.52 -5.34 -16.64
N GLU A 330 13.64 -6.30 -16.93
CA GLU A 330 13.88 -7.29 -17.99
C GLU A 330 14.06 -6.62 -19.35
N LEU A 331 13.22 -5.64 -19.71
CA LEU A 331 13.35 -4.90 -20.95
C LEU A 331 14.68 -4.13 -21.02
N ALA A 332 15.07 -3.48 -19.91
CA ALA A 332 16.35 -2.76 -19.85
C ALA A 332 17.54 -3.72 -20.07
N GLU A 333 17.53 -4.90 -19.45
CA GLU A 333 18.55 -5.93 -19.62
C GLU A 333 18.56 -6.53 -21.03
N GLU A 334 17.41 -6.98 -21.53
CA GLU A 334 17.27 -7.69 -22.81
C GLU A 334 17.62 -6.78 -24.00
N GLU A 335 17.22 -5.51 -23.96
CA GLU A 335 17.43 -4.54 -25.04
C GLU A 335 18.72 -3.71 -24.86
N GLY A 336 19.44 -3.88 -23.74
CA GLY A 336 20.59 -3.06 -23.40
C GLY A 336 20.25 -1.56 -23.27
N ALA A 337 19.04 -1.27 -22.79
CA ALA A 337 18.48 0.08 -22.67
C ALA A 337 18.57 0.60 -21.24
N GLU A 338 18.66 1.92 -21.11
CA GLU A 338 18.50 2.57 -19.80
C GLU A 338 17.04 2.53 -19.35
N LEU A 339 16.79 2.43 -18.03
CA LEU A 339 15.43 2.43 -17.47
C LEU A 339 14.60 3.66 -17.89
N ALA A 340 15.24 4.82 -18.04
CA ALA A 340 14.57 6.02 -18.54
C ALA A 340 14.09 5.89 -19.99
N GLN A 341 14.81 5.13 -20.84
CA GLN A 341 14.40 4.84 -22.22
C GLN A 341 13.19 3.89 -22.24
N VAL A 342 13.20 2.86 -21.38
CA VAL A 342 12.02 1.97 -21.19
C VAL A 342 10.81 2.79 -20.71
N ALA A 343 11.02 3.74 -19.80
CA ALA A 343 9.95 4.61 -19.32
C ALA A 343 9.40 5.53 -20.42
N ALA A 344 10.28 6.08 -21.29
CA ALA A 344 9.87 6.89 -22.43
C ALA A 344 9.07 6.07 -23.46
N ALA A 345 9.55 4.86 -23.78
CA ALA A 345 8.84 3.94 -24.66
C ALA A 345 7.46 3.55 -24.12
N PHE A 346 7.36 3.27 -22.81
CA PHE A 346 6.09 3.01 -22.16
C PHE A 346 5.14 4.21 -22.25
N ALA A 347 5.60 5.42 -21.95
CA ALA A 347 4.78 6.63 -22.03
C ALA A 347 4.25 6.86 -23.46
N LEU A 348 5.08 6.62 -24.46
CA LEU A 348 4.69 6.70 -25.88
C LEU A 348 3.66 5.60 -26.23
N ALA A 349 3.89 4.36 -25.81
CA ALA A 349 2.96 3.25 -26.06
C ALA A 349 1.58 3.51 -25.45
N VAL A 350 1.51 4.08 -24.23
CA VAL A 350 0.26 4.46 -23.60
C VAL A 350 -0.55 5.40 -24.49
N GLN A 351 0.08 6.41 -25.07
CA GLN A 351 -0.59 7.38 -25.95
C GLN A 351 -0.94 6.76 -27.30
N LEU A 352 0.00 6.01 -27.90
CA LEU A 352 -0.15 5.47 -29.27
C LEU A 352 -1.28 4.41 -29.33
N PHE A 353 -1.40 3.58 -28.31
CA PHE A 353 -2.36 2.48 -28.25
C PHE A 353 -3.60 2.78 -27.41
N ASP A 354 -3.75 4.01 -26.91
CA ASP A 354 -4.87 4.41 -26.02
C ASP A 354 -5.06 3.42 -24.86
N LEU A 355 -3.96 3.10 -24.16
CA LEU A 355 -3.97 2.08 -23.10
C LEU A 355 -4.81 2.50 -21.90
N ASP A 356 -5.00 3.80 -21.65
CA ASP A 356 -5.88 4.29 -20.59
C ASP A 356 -7.33 3.87 -20.81
N ALA A 357 -7.83 3.98 -22.04
CA ALA A 357 -9.17 3.51 -22.36
C ALA A 357 -9.28 1.97 -22.22
N LEU A 358 -8.22 1.22 -22.56
CA LEU A 358 -8.19 -0.22 -22.35
C LEU A 358 -8.28 -0.56 -20.86
N TRP A 359 -7.45 0.05 -20.02
CA TRP A 359 -7.45 -0.20 -18.56
C TRP A 359 -8.78 0.18 -17.91
N ALA A 360 -9.35 1.35 -18.25
CA ALA A 360 -10.66 1.75 -17.74
C ALA A 360 -11.77 0.74 -18.11
N ARG A 361 -11.73 0.21 -19.32
CA ARG A 361 -12.66 -0.85 -19.75
C ARG A 361 -12.48 -2.14 -18.97
N LEU A 362 -11.24 -2.57 -18.69
CA LEU A 362 -10.96 -3.76 -17.88
C LEU A 362 -11.43 -3.59 -16.44
N GLU A 363 -11.28 -2.38 -15.88
CA GLU A 363 -11.71 -2.08 -14.51
C GLU A 363 -13.23 -2.09 -14.34
N THR A 364 -13.96 -1.62 -15.33
CA THR A 364 -15.42 -1.45 -15.25
C THR A 364 -16.23 -2.61 -15.85
N ALA A 365 -15.60 -3.49 -16.63
CA ALA A 365 -16.30 -4.60 -17.29
C ALA A 365 -16.87 -5.59 -16.26
N PRO A 366 -18.10 -6.08 -16.46
CA PRO A 366 -18.73 -7.06 -15.58
C PRO A 366 -18.10 -8.44 -15.76
N MET A 367 -17.14 -8.79 -14.92
CA MET A 367 -16.45 -10.09 -14.92
C MET A 367 -15.99 -10.46 -13.51
N SER A 368 -15.60 -11.72 -13.31
CA SER A 368 -14.97 -12.14 -12.06
C SER A 368 -13.60 -11.46 -11.88
N GLU A 369 -13.19 -11.28 -10.64
CA GLU A 369 -11.87 -10.69 -10.34
C GLU A 369 -10.73 -11.54 -10.92
N GLU A 370 -10.86 -12.85 -10.90
CA GLU A 370 -9.87 -13.74 -11.52
C GLU A 370 -9.72 -13.49 -13.03
N ALA A 371 -10.83 -13.35 -13.76
CA ALA A 371 -10.79 -13.02 -15.18
C ALA A 371 -10.18 -11.63 -15.43
N ARG A 372 -10.51 -10.66 -14.58
CA ARG A 372 -9.97 -9.29 -14.63
C ARG A 372 -8.45 -9.29 -14.49
N LEU A 373 -7.93 -9.94 -13.44
CA LEU A 373 -6.49 -10.06 -13.22
C LEU A 373 -5.78 -10.79 -14.37
N ALA A 374 -6.40 -11.83 -14.93
CA ALA A 374 -5.85 -12.53 -16.09
C ALA A 374 -5.74 -11.62 -17.32
N LEU A 375 -6.73 -10.75 -17.55
CA LEU A 375 -6.70 -9.80 -18.66
C LEU A 375 -5.69 -8.68 -18.44
N PHE A 376 -5.52 -8.18 -17.20
CA PHE A 376 -4.45 -7.23 -16.89
C PHE A 376 -3.06 -7.85 -17.13
N SER A 377 -2.84 -9.10 -16.71
CA SER A 377 -1.58 -9.80 -16.98
C SER A 377 -1.31 -9.95 -18.47
N LYS A 378 -2.35 -10.28 -19.27
CA LYS A 378 -2.22 -10.36 -20.73
C LYS A 378 -1.93 -9.01 -21.37
N ALA A 379 -2.60 -7.95 -20.92
CA ALA A 379 -2.35 -6.58 -21.40
C ALA A 379 -0.91 -6.15 -21.09
N ALA A 380 -0.41 -6.38 -19.88
CA ALA A 380 0.98 -6.11 -19.52
C ALA A 380 1.97 -6.87 -20.41
N GLY A 381 1.76 -8.17 -20.64
CA GLY A 381 2.58 -8.97 -21.55
C GLY A 381 2.56 -8.49 -23.00
N ALA A 382 1.40 -8.05 -23.50
CA ALA A 382 1.28 -7.48 -24.83
C ALA A 382 2.05 -6.16 -24.94
N VAL A 383 1.89 -5.26 -23.97
CA VAL A 383 2.65 -3.99 -23.92
C VAL A 383 4.15 -4.28 -23.87
N ARG A 384 4.61 -5.19 -23.00
CA ARG A 384 6.02 -5.60 -22.93
C ARG A 384 6.54 -6.06 -24.30
N SER A 385 5.77 -6.92 -24.99
CA SER A 385 6.17 -7.40 -26.33
C SER A 385 6.24 -6.32 -27.40
N GLU A 386 5.44 -5.27 -27.29
CA GLU A 386 5.54 -4.13 -28.21
C GLU A 386 6.72 -3.21 -27.88
N LEU A 387 7.13 -3.13 -26.61
CA LEU A 387 8.28 -2.31 -26.17
C LEU A 387 9.63 -2.94 -26.54
N SER A 388 9.70 -4.26 -26.79
CA SER A 388 10.91 -4.94 -27.27
C SER A 388 11.02 -5.03 -28.79
N ARG A 389 10.18 -4.33 -29.56
CA ARG A 389 10.23 -4.21 -31.03
C ARG A 389 10.77 -2.87 -31.48
#